data_ee72e09ea09caccc2f8bff3918e47b99
#
_entry.id   ee72e09ea09caccc2f8bff3918e47b99
#
_cell.length_a   1.000
_cell.length_b   1.000
_cell.length_c   1.000
_cell.angle_alpha   90.00
_cell.angle_beta   90.00
_cell.angle_gamma   90.00
#
_symmetry.space_group_name_H-M   'P 1'
#
loop_
_entity.id
_entity.type
_entity.pdbx_description
1 polymer ?
#
loop_
_entity_poly.entity_id
_entity_poly.type
_entity_poly.pdbx_seq_one_letter_code
_entity_poly.pdbx_strand_id
1 'polypeptide(L)'
;MMHRINWIKLAKILVTIVIIAFVFIILLRTPIIYGHWNKQTFFVGIIDAWYGKSKDSHAHAMWIDDDGGEGIIAVNRISDSLEIKPIYAIIPEKTPQHLIDSLHVWQRNGAGIVLHGLRHENWKDWNEQQITDDIDQSYTKLQKLGFDTAKILKIIVPPHACNTKVIRKVIKDKGFQMVTGASLVNPDRLVFQLGRIGITPDTDTTEIKKLLQKAYQNNCFVILGTHSSMKGTFSEEKTKKVLEMAKEIGFDFNFYE
;
A
#
# COMPACT_ATOMS: atom_id res chain seq x y z
N MET A 1 14.72 -44.49 -43.63
CA MET A 1 15.17 -43.09 -43.88
C MET A 1 15.05 -42.31 -42.58
N MET A 2 16.10 -42.22 -41.77
CA MET A 2 16.07 -41.47 -40.50
C MET A 2 16.18 -39.98 -40.80
N HIS A 3 15.16 -39.20 -40.46
CA HIS A 3 15.20 -37.77 -40.52
C HIS A 3 16.29 -37.23 -39.54
N ARG A 4 17.38 -36.73 -40.07
CA ARG A 4 18.40 -36.04 -39.25
C ARG A 4 17.74 -34.80 -38.57
N ILE A 5 17.59 -34.89 -37.26
CA ILE A 5 17.08 -33.81 -36.45
C ILE A 5 18.04 -32.61 -36.65
N ASN A 6 17.49 -31.47 -37.10
CA ASN A 6 18.30 -30.26 -37.26
C ASN A 6 18.50 -29.62 -35.89
N TRP A 7 19.59 -30.02 -35.20
CA TRP A 7 19.97 -29.56 -33.88
C TRP A 7 20.04 -28.06 -33.74
N ILE A 8 20.40 -27.34 -34.82
CA ILE A 8 20.48 -25.88 -34.83
C ILE A 8 19.06 -25.27 -34.74
N LYS A 9 18.08 -25.84 -35.44
CA LYS A 9 16.68 -25.40 -35.29
C LYS A 9 16.13 -25.67 -33.91
N LEU A 10 16.41 -26.83 -33.34
CA LEU A 10 15.96 -27.20 -32.00
C LEU A 10 16.58 -26.27 -30.96
N ALA A 11 17.89 -25.99 -31.04
CA ALA A 11 18.56 -25.06 -30.13
C ALA A 11 17.98 -23.63 -30.22
N LYS A 12 17.70 -23.12 -31.43
CA LYS A 12 17.06 -21.80 -31.59
C LYS A 12 15.68 -21.74 -30.95
N ILE A 13 14.85 -22.79 -31.12
CA ILE A 13 13.53 -22.86 -30.49
C ILE A 13 13.65 -22.86 -28.97
N LEU A 14 14.57 -23.65 -28.40
CA LEU A 14 14.81 -23.71 -26.96
C LEU A 14 15.25 -22.37 -26.38
N VAL A 15 16.18 -21.68 -27.04
CA VAL A 15 16.66 -20.34 -26.65
C VAL A 15 15.52 -19.33 -26.70
N THR A 16 14.68 -19.39 -27.74
CA THR A 16 13.52 -18.49 -27.85
C THR A 16 12.51 -18.74 -26.72
N ILE A 17 12.23 -20.00 -26.38
CA ILE A 17 11.34 -20.35 -25.27
C ILE A 17 11.90 -19.83 -23.93
N VAL A 18 13.21 -20.01 -23.69
CA VAL A 18 13.89 -19.51 -22.48
C VAL A 18 13.83 -18.00 -22.39
N ILE A 19 14.05 -17.29 -23.51
CA ILE A 19 13.97 -15.82 -23.53
C ILE A 19 12.53 -15.37 -23.25
N ILE A 20 11.53 -15.98 -23.89
CA ILE A 20 10.11 -15.67 -23.65
C ILE A 20 9.74 -15.91 -22.19
N ALA A 21 10.14 -17.04 -21.61
CA ALA A 21 9.90 -17.37 -20.21
C ALA A 21 10.60 -16.36 -19.28
N PHE A 22 11.82 -15.95 -19.59
CA PHE A 22 12.59 -14.98 -18.80
C PHE A 22 11.96 -13.57 -18.87
N VAL A 23 11.55 -13.13 -20.06
CA VAL A 23 10.81 -11.85 -20.24
C VAL A 23 9.48 -11.90 -19.50
N PHE A 24 8.77 -13.03 -19.54
CA PHE A 24 7.52 -13.22 -18.82
C PHE A 24 7.72 -13.18 -17.30
N ILE A 25 8.78 -13.80 -16.78
CA ILE A 25 9.18 -13.74 -15.37
C ILE A 25 9.52 -12.31 -14.94
N ILE A 26 10.26 -11.56 -15.78
CA ILE A 26 10.58 -10.15 -15.51
C ILE A 26 9.31 -9.30 -15.49
N LEU A 27 8.42 -9.50 -16.46
CA LEU A 27 7.14 -8.78 -16.53
C LEU A 27 6.25 -9.09 -15.32
N LEU A 28 6.30 -10.30 -14.79
CA LEU A 28 5.54 -10.69 -13.59
C LEU A 28 6.18 -10.16 -12.29
N ARG A 29 7.50 -9.96 -12.25
CA ARG A 29 8.22 -9.43 -11.07
C ARG A 29 8.34 -7.92 -11.04
N THR A 30 8.15 -7.24 -12.16
CA THR A 30 8.04 -5.79 -12.14
C THR A 30 6.64 -5.42 -11.63
N PRO A 31 6.53 -4.54 -10.60
CA PRO A 31 5.24 -3.99 -10.21
C PRO A 31 4.69 -3.20 -11.40
N ILE A 32 3.85 -3.86 -12.19
CA ILE A 32 3.25 -3.24 -13.36
C ILE A 32 2.14 -2.33 -12.86
N ILE A 33 2.33 -1.03 -13.05
CA ILE A 33 1.36 0.02 -12.75
C ILE A 33 0.17 -0.15 -13.69
N TYR A 34 -0.98 -0.54 -13.17
CA TYR A 34 -2.19 -0.65 -13.97
C TYR A 34 -3.29 0.25 -13.42
N GLY A 35 -3.77 1.14 -14.27
CA GLY A 35 -4.90 2.02 -13.97
C GLY A 35 -6.28 1.40 -14.18
N HIS A 36 -6.42 0.06 -14.29
CA HIS A 36 -7.70 -0.60 -14.52
C HIS A 36 -7.91 -1.80 -13.58
N TRP A 37 -9.02 -1.79 -12.84
CA TRP A 37 -9.45 -2.80 -11.87
C TRP A 37 -9.49 -4.23 -12.43
N ASN A 38 -9.94 -4.40 -13.66
CA ASN A 38 -10.01 -5.71 -14.33
C ASN A 38 -8.63 -6.37 -14.49
N LYS A 39 -7.57 -5.58 -14.59
CA LYS A 39 -6.19 -6.08 -14.68
C LYS A 39 -5.64 -6.49 -13.32
N GLN A 40 -6.09 -5.85 -12.23
CA GLN A 40 -5.68 -6.23 -10.87
C GLN A 40 -6.21 -7.62 -10.49
N THR A 41 -7.47 -7.92 -10.83
CA THR A 41 -8.06 -9.26 -10.59
C THR A 41 -7.30 -10.34 -11.37
N PHE A 42 -6.86 -10.03 -12.59
CA PHE A 42 -6.01 -10.91 -13.37
C PHE A 42 -4.64 -11.13 -12.71
N PHE A 43 -4.03 -10.08 -12.17
CA PHE A 43 -2.73 -10.16 -11.48
C PHE A 43 -2.78 -10.98 -10.20
N VAL A 44 -3.83 -10.83 -9.39
CA VAL A 44 -4.04 -11.68 -8.21
C VAL A 44 -4.09 -13.15 -8.63
N GLY A 45 -4.78 -13.47 -9.72
CA GLY A 45 -4.82 -14.82 -10.27
C GLY A 45 -3.45 -15.35 -10.75
N ILE A 46 -2.62 -14.50 -11.33
CA ILE A 46 -1.26 -14.86 -11.76
C ILE A 46 -0.33 -15.04 -10.56
N ILE A 47 -0.39 -14.13 -9.58
CA ILE A 47 0.39 -14.25 -8.35
C ILE A 47 0.08 -15.57 -7.67
N ASP A 48 -1.19 -15.92 -7.55
CA ASP A 48 -1.67 -17.17 -7.00
C ASP A 48 -1.09 -18.40 -7.74
N ALA A 49 -1.02 -18.34 -9.08
CA ALA A 49 -0.45 -19.40 -9.90
C ALA A 49 1.09 -19.56 -9.73
N TRP A 50 1.81 -18.48 -9.45
CA TRP A 50 3.29 -18.48 -9.42
C TRP A 50 3.91 -18.55 -8.03
N TYR A 51 3.28 -17.94 -7.02
CA TYR A 51 3.82 -17.84 -5.65
C TYR A 51 3.12 -18.78 -4.68
N GLY A 52 2.11 -19.51 -5.13
CA GLY A 52 1.20 -20.23 -4.24
C GLY A 52 0.34 -19.27 -3.43
N LYS A 53 -0.46 -19.83 -2.54
CA LYS A 53 -1.21 -19.01 -1.58
C LYS A 53 -0.26 -18.19 -0.73
N SER A 54 -0.70 -17.00 -0.31
CA SER A 54 -0.01 -16.21 0.70
C SER A 54 0.44 -17.11 1.86
N LYS A 55 1.59 -16.81 2.46
CA LYS A 55 2.05 -17.48 3.67
C LYS A 55 1.21 -17.12 4.89
N ASP A 56 0.43 -16.05 4.79
CA ASP A 56 -0.51 -15.64 5.82
C ASP A 56 -1.67 -16.64 5.86
N SER A 57 -2.04 -17.07 7.07
CA SER A 57 -3.16 -17.99 7.29
C SER A 57 -4.52 -17.35 7.00
N HIS A 58 -4.58 -16.01 7.00
CA HIS A 58 -5.78 -15.21 6.81
C HIS A 58 -5.52 -14.03 5.88
N ALA A 59 -6.59 -13.53 5.25
CA ALA A 59 -6.54 -12.28 4.49
C ALA A 59 -6.59 -11.09 5.44
N HIS A 60 -5.67 -10.15 5.25
CA HIS A 60 -5.60 -8.93 6.06
C HIS A 60 -5.88 -7.70 5.23
N ALA A 61 -6.45 -6.68 5.85
CA ALA A 61 -6.62 -5.37 5.25
C ALA A 61 -6.10 -4.26 6.17
N MET A 62 -5.62 -3.19 5.55
CA MET A 62 -5.18 -1.97 6.20
C MET A 62 -5.94 -0.80 5.60
N TRP A 63 -6.39 0.12 6.41
CA TRP A 63 -6.92 1.39 5.93
C TRP A 63 -5.96 2.51 6.26
N ILE A 64 -5.39 3.16 5.24
CA ILE A 64 -4.47 4.30 5.39
C ILE A 64 -5.15 5.56 4.87
N ASP A 65 -5.14 6.62 5.69
CA ASP A 65 -5.53 7.96 5.27
C ASP A 65 -4.30 8.86 5.20
N ASP A 66 -4.11 9.51 4.04
CA ASP A 66 -2.98 10.39 3.82
C ASP A 66 -3.29 11.84 4.23
N ASP A 67 -2.22 12.62 4.43
CA ASP A 67 -2.16 14.07 4.61
C ASP A 67 -2.46 14.62 6.01
N GLY A 68 -3.08 13.90 6.91
CA GLY A 68 -3.25 14.29 8.32
C GLY A 68 -3.91 15.66 8.56
N GLY A 69 -4.81 16.11 7.67
CA GLY A 69 -5.58 17.36 7.81
C GLY A 69 -6.97 17.13 8.41
N GLU A 70 -7.86 18.13 8.32
CA GLU A 70 -9.19 18.14 8.97
C GLU A 70 -10.08 16.94 8.63
N GLY A 71 -9.91 16.35 7.46
CA GLY A 71 -10.67 15.16 7.04
C GLY A 71 -10.49 13.94 7.94
N ILE A 72 -9.40 13.84 8.72
CA ILE A 72 -9.17 12.70 9.63
C ILE A 72 -10.25 12.57 10.71
N ILE A 73 -10.98 13.64 11.02
CA ILE A 73 -12.13 13.60 11.94
C ILE A 73 -13.23 12.71 11.37
N ALA A 74 -13.51 12.83 10.07
CA ALA A 74 -14.46 11.96 9.39
C ALA A 74 -13.97 10.52 9.32
N VAL A 75 -12.66 10.33 9.07
CA VAL A 75 -12.01 9.02 9.10
C VAL A 75 -12.20 8.35 10.46
N ASN A 76 -11.93 9.05 11.55
CA ASN A 76 -12.11 8.51 12.90
C ASN A 76 -13.58 8.15 13.18
N ARG A 77 -14.52 8.98 12.76
CA ARG A 77 -15.97 8.70 12.92
C ARG A 77 -16.39 7.41 12.19
N ILE A 78 -15.90 7.19 10.98
CA ILE A 78 -16.12 5.94 10.24
C ILE A 78 -15.45 4.78 10.98
N SER A 79 -14.21 4.96 11.41
CA SER A 79 -13.45 3.99 12.20
C SER A 79 -14.23 3.49 13.41
N ASP A 80 -14.72 4.42 14.23
CA ASP A 80 -15.49 4.10 15.43
C ASP A 80 -16.80 3.36 15.09
N SER A 81 -17.48 3.76 14.01
CA SER A 81 -18.73 3.11 13.57
C SER A 81 -18.55 1.68 13.07
N LEU A 82 -17.36 1.34 12.58
CA LEU A 82 -17.02 0.03 12.01
C LEU A 82 -16.09 -0.80 12.90
N GLU A 83 -15.58 -0.23 13.99
CA GLU A 83 -14.57 -0.83 14.86
C GLU A 83 -13.31 -1.25 14.08
N ILE A 84 -12.93 -0.45 13.09
CA ILE A 84 -11.71 -0.63 12.29
C ILE A 84 -10.68 0.39 12.77
N LYS A 85 -9.43 -0.02 12.99
CA LYS A 85 -8.35 0.90 13.37
C LYS A 85 -7.69 1.47 12.11
N PRO A 86 -7.85 2.78 11.83
CA PRO A 86 -7.20 3.41 10.69
C PRO A 86 -5.73 3.66 10.96
N ILE A 87 -4.98 3.88 9.89
CA ILE A 87 -3.60 4.31 9.94
C ILE A 87 -3.52 5.69 9.31
N TYR A 88 -2.96 6.63 10.06
CA TYR A 88 -2.79 8.01 9.61
C TYR A 88 -1.36 8.22 9.11
N ALA A 89 -1.23 8.57 7.83
CA ALA A 89 0.03 8.99 7.23
C ALA A 89 0.15 10.51 7.45
N ILE A 90 0.89 10.92 8.48
CA ILE A 90 0.92 12.30 8.94
C ILE A 90 2.13 13.08 8.44
N ILE A 91 1.93 14.38 8.25
CA ILE A 91 2.94 15.34 7.83
C ILE A 91 3.25 16.22 9.06
N PRO A 92 4.33 15.94 9.82
CA PRO A 92 4.52 16.50 11.15
C PRO A 92 4.58 18.03 11.23
N GLU A 93 4.99 18.71 10.16
CA GLU A 93 5.03 20.18 10.12
C GLU A 93 3.77 20.84 9.56
N LYS A 94 2.84 20.05 9.01
CA LYS A 94 1.58 20.57 8.43
C LYS A 94 0.34 20.19 9.24
N THR A 95 0.42 19.13 10.03
CA THR A 95 -0.72 18.69 10.83
C THR A 95 -1.02 19.70 11.94
N PRO A 96 -2.23 20.28 12.00
CA PRO A 96 -2.62 21.26 13.02
C PRO A 96 -2.53 20.72 14.45
N GLN A 97 -2.20 21.57 15.44
CA GLN A 97 -2.00 21.12 16.82
C GLN A 97 -3.23 20.44 17.43
N HIS A 98 -4.45 20.95 17.17
CA HIS A 98 -5.67 20.32 17.69
C HIS A 98 -5.92 18.90 17.12
N LEU A 99 -5.42 18.63 15.91
CA LEU A 99 -5.46 17.27 15.33
C LEU A 99 -4.36 16.38 15.91
N ILE A 100 -3.19 16.94 16.26
CA ILE A 100 -2.14 16.20 16.99
C ILE A 100 -2.69 15.68 18.32
N ASP A 101 -3.42 16.49 19.07
CA ASP A 101 -4.03 16.08 20.35
C ASP A 101 -5.04 14.94 20.14
N SER A 102 -5.83 15.03 19.08
CA SER A 102 -6.76 13.96 18.69
C SER A 102 -6.03 12.68 18.27
N LEU A 103 -4.99 12.79 17.46
CA LEU A 103 -4.17 11.67 17.00
C LEU A 103 -3.49 10.95 18.16
N HIS A 104 -3.08 11.65 19.22
CA HIS A 104 -2.56 11.02 20.44
C HIS A 104 -3.59 10.13 21.12
N VAL A 105 -4.83 10.61 21.20
CA VAL A 105 -5.94 9.80 21.75
C VAL A 105 -6.17 8.57 20.89
N TRP A 106 -6.25 8.75 19.58
CA TRP A 106 -6.51 7.65 18.65
C TRP A 106 -5.36 6.64 18.61
N GLN A 107 -4.09 7.09 18.67
CA GLN A 107 -2.94 6.18 18.77
C GLN A 107 -3.00 5.32 20.04
N ARG A 108 -3.38 5.92 21.20
CA ARG A 108 -3.60 5.14 22.44
C ARG A 108 -4.71 4.13 22.30
N ASN A 109 -5.70 4.42 21.47
CA ASN A 109 -6.84 3.54 21.19
C ASN A 109 -6.58 2.54 20.03
N GLY A 110 -5.33 2.41 19.58
CA GLY A 110 -4.91 1.42 18.58
C GLY A 110 -4.84 1.91 17.14
N ALA A 111 -5.09 3.21 16.85
CA ALA A 111 -4.86 3.74 15.50
C ALA A 111 -3.36 3.75 15.18
N GLY A 112 -3.01 3.40 13.94
CA GLY A 112 -1.63 3.42 13.48
C GLY A 112 -1.17 4.82 13.04
N ILE A 113 0.12 5.08 13.22
CA ILE A 113 0.77 6.29 12.69
C ILE A 113 1.91 5.85 11.77
N VAL A 114 2.00 6.44 10.59
CA VAL A 114 3.08 6.23 9.62
C VAL A 114 3.62 7.57 9.11
N LEU A 115 4.83 7.54 8.55
CA LEU A 115 5.48 8.73 8.03
C LEU A 115 4.99 9.08 6.62
N HIS A 116 4.76 10.38 6.36
CA HIS A 116 4.40 10.91 5.05
C HIS A 116 5.27 12.12 4.64
N GLY A 117 6.55 12.08 5.04
CA GLY A 117 7.50 13.17 4.89
C GLY A 117 7.27 14.31 5.89
N LEU A 118 8.32 15.11 6.13
CA LEU A 118 8.30 16.19 7.11
C LEU A 118 7.36 17.32 6.72
N ARG A 119 7.41 17.73 5.43
CA ARG A 119 6.68 18.86 4.84
C ARG A 119 5.87 18.47 3.61
N HIS A 120 5.78 17.18 3.28
CA HIS A 120 5.16 16.70 2.04
C HIS A 120 5.84 17.30 0.78
N GLU A 121 7.15 17.39 0.78
CA GLU A 121 7.91 17.85 -0.37
C GLU A 121 8.06 16.72 -1.41
N ASN A 122 8.27 17.09 -2.67
CA ASN A 122 8.41 16.10 -3.73
C ASN A 122 9.83 15.52 -3.73
N TRP A 123 9.97 14.24 -3.33
CA TRP A 123 11.25 13.56 -3.25
C TRP A 123 11.82 13.07 -4.60
N LYS A 124 11.11 13.32 -5.70
CA LYS A 124 11.44 12.74 -7.02
C LYS A 124 12.90 12.98 -7.42
N ASP A 125 13.39 14.20 -7.21
CA ASP A 125 14.72 14.63 -7.63
C ASP A 125 15.71 14.73 -6.46
N TRP A 126 15.36 14.23 -5.27
CA TRP A 126 16.20 14.26 -4.10
C TRP A 126 17.26 13.15 -4.12
N ASN A 127 18.44 13.47 -3.54
CA ASN A 127 19.49 12.51 -3.29
C ASN A 127 19.23 11.68 -2.02
N GLU A 128 20.08 10.68 -1.78
CA GLU A 128 19.97 9.78 -0.62
C GLU A 128 20.01 10.54 0.72
N GLN A 129 20.86 11.55 0.86
CA GLN A 129 20.99 12.31 2.09
C GLN A 129 19.73 13.14 2.39
N GLN A 130 19.20 13.83 1.39
CA GLN A 130 17.98 14.64 1.55
C GLN A 130 16.77 13.79 2.00
N ILE A 131 16.59 12.60 1.42
CA ILE A 131 15.52 11.69 1.81
C ILE A 131 15.75 11.13 3.21
N THR A 132 17.01 10.78 3.53
CA THR A 132 17.42 10.33 4.86
C THR A 132 17.10 11.37 5.92
N ASP A 133 17.49 12.61 5.68
CA ASP A 133 17.27 13.73 6.60
C ASP A 133 15.79 14.04 6.82
N ASP A 134 14.97 13.98 5.77
CA ASP A 134 13.51 14.18 5.88
C ASP A 134 12.87 13.10 6.75
N ILE A 135 13.22 11.83 6.54
CA ILE A 135 12.71 10.71 7.36
C ILE A 135 13.12 10.88 8.83
N ASP A 136 14.39 11.18 9.11
CA ASP A 136 14.91 11.31 10.46
C ASP A 136 14.34 12.54 11.18
N GLN A 137 14.20 13.65 10.47
CA GLN A 137 13.55 14.85 11.00
C GLN A 137 12.06 14.64 11.23
N SER A 138 11.36 13.91 10.34
CA SER A 138 9.96 13.52 10.54
C SER A 138 9.79 12.74 11.84
N TYR A 139 10.64 11.74 12.06
CA TYR A 139 10.61 10.92 13.28
C TYR A 139 10.89 11.75 14.53
N THR A 140 11.93 12.58 14.48
CA THR A 140 12.29 13.48 15.57
C THR A 140 11.18 14.50 15.88
N LYS A 141 10.52 15.01 14.85
CA LYS A 141 9.40 15.95 15.02
C LYS A 141 8.20 15.26 15.67
N LEU A 142 7.85 14.03 15.25
CA LEU A 142 6.79 13.27 15.91
C LEU A 142 7.07 13.00 17.38
N GLN A 143 8.32 12.66 17.71
CA GLN A 143 8.74 12.50 19.10
C GLN A 143 8.56 13.82 19.91
N LYS A 144 8.97 14.96 19.35
CA LYS A 144 8.78 16.27 19.98
C LYS A 144 7.32 16.66 20.12
N LEU A 145 6.47 16.18 19.23
CA LEU A 145 5.02 16.37 19.31
C LEU A 145 4.36 15.42 20.33
N GLY A 146 5.11 14.51 20.97
CA GLY A 146 4.63 13.65 22.03
C GLY A 146 4.09 12.28 21.56
N PHE A 147 4.28 11.91 20.29
CA PHE A 147 3.89 10.57 19.84
C PHE A 147 4.77 9.49 20.46
N ASP A 148 4.14 8.35 20.77
CA ASP A 148 4.87 7.13 21.13
C ASP A 148 5.57 6.57 19.89
N THR A 149 6.85 6.90 19.75
CA THR A 149 7.64 6.51 18.58
C THR A 149 7.88 5.01 18.47
N ALA A 150 7.75 4.25 19.56
CA ALA A 150 7.82 2.78 19.53
C ALA A 150 6.60 2.17 18.82
N LYS A 151 5.48 2.90 18.79
CA LYS A 151 4.24 2.50 18.13
C LYS A 151 4.07 3.09 16.72
N ILE A 152 5.04 3.85 16.22
CA ILE A 152 5.03 4.28 14.81
C ILE A 152 5.34 3.06 13.96
N LEU A 153 4.44 2.74 13.04
CA LEU A 153 4.62 1.59 12.16
C LEU A 153 5.83 1.81 11.24
N LYS A 154 6.57 0.74 10.98
CA LYS A 154 7.72 0.75 10.07
C LYS A 154 7.30 0.78 8.60
N ILE A 155 6.43 1.73 8.28
CA ILE A 155 5.86 1.97 6.95
C ILE A 155 6.05 3.45 6.62
N ILE A 156 6.40 3.73 5.38
CA ILE A 156 6.45 5.08 4.82
C ILE A 156 5.51 5.15 3.62
N VAL A 157 4.70 6.18 3.58
CA VAL A 157 3.97 6.62 2.39
C VAL A 157 4.76 7.78 1.78
N PRO A 158 5.53 7.59 0.70
CA PRO A 158 6.31 8.67 0.12
C PRO A 158 5.39 9.82 -0.37
N PRO A 159 5.72 11.08 -0.07
CA PRO A 159 4.98 12.21 -0.61
C PRO A 159 4.84 12.15 -2.13
N HIS A 160 3.71 12.61 -2.67
CA HIS A 160 3.40 12.60 -4.11
C HIS A 160 3.51 11.22 -4.78
N ALA A 161 3.37 10.14 -4.01
CA ALA A 161 3.57 8.77 -4.50
C ALA A 161 4.93 8.54 -5.19
N CYS A 162 5.96 9.30 -4.80
CA CYS A 162 7.31 9.20 -5.37
C CYS A 162 7.89 7.80 -5.22
N ASN A 163 8.42 7.25 -6.32
CA ASN A 163 8.94 5.89 -6.36
C ASN A 163 10.17 5.79 -7.26
N THR A 164 11.28 6.44 -6.90
CA THR A 164 12.55 6.31 -7.60
C THR A 164 13.43 5.21 -7.00
N LYS A 165 14.48 4.79 -7.71
CA LYS A 165 15.44 3.82 -7.21
C LYS A 165 16.12 4.30 -5.91
N VAL A 166 16.41 5.60 -5.82
CA VAL A 166 17.02 6.23 -4.65
C VAL A 166 16.10 6.17 -3.44
N ILE A 167 14.83 6.55 -3.62
CA ILE A 167 13.81 6.49 -2.57
C ILE A 167 13.67 5.07 -2.02
N ARG A 168 13.52 4.09 -2.91
CA ARG A 168 13.40 2.68 -2.49
C ARG A 168 14.60 2.20 -1.71
N LYS A 169 15.81 2.58 -2.15
CA LYS A 169 17.05 2.22 -1.45
C LYS A 169 17.05 2.77 -0.03
N VAL A 170 16.85 4.08 0.14
CA VAL A 170 16.89 4.74 1.46
C VAL A 170 15.83 4.17 2.40
N ILE A 171 14.58 4.03 1.95
CA ILE A 171 13.48 3.48 2.77
C ILE A 171 13.81 2.05 3.22
N LYS A 172 14.32 1.22 2.32
CA LYS A 172 14.71 -0.16 2.61
C LYS A 172 15.88 -0.23 3.59
N ASP A 173 16.92 0.58 3.38
CA ASP A 173 18.11 0.61 4.22
C ASP A 173 17.80 1.07 5.66
N LYS A 174 16.77 1.91 5.82
CA LYS A 174 16.24 2.32 7.12
C LYS A 174 15.28 1.28 7.75
N GLY A 175 15.04 0.16 7.11
CA GLY A 175 14.19 -0.93 7.62
C GLY A 175 12.69 -0.64 7.57
N PHE A 176 12.24 0.26 6.68
CA PHE A 176 10.83 0.53 6.48
C PHE A 176 10.28 -0.22 5.25
N GLN A 177 8.99 -0.50 5.26
CA GLN A 177 8.21 -0.81 4.08
C GLN A 177 7.75 0.49 3.40
N MET A 178 7.47 0.41 2.11
CA MET A 178 7.04 1.56 1.31
C MET A 178 5.66 1.31 0.72
N VAL A 179 4.69 2.16 1.04
CA VAL A 179 3.40 2.18 0.34
C VAL A 179 3.52 2.98 -0.95
N THR A 180 3.12 2.40 -2.05
CA THR A 180 3.16 3.03 -3.39
C THR A 180 1.77 3.50 -3.80
N GLY A 181 1.72 4.43 -4.78
CA GLY A 181 0.47 4.85 -5.40
C GLY A 181 -0.11 3.83 -6.40
N ALA A 182 0.57 2.69 -6.60
CA ALA A 182 0.09 1.67 -7.53
C ALA A 182 -1.14 0.96 -6.95
N SER A 183 -2.22 0.90 -7.72
CA SER A 183 -3.45 0.19 -7.35
C SER A 183 -3.23 -1.32 -7.44
N LEU A 184 -2.64 -1.92 -6.42
CA LEU A 184 -2.28 -3.34 -6.36
C LEU A 184 -2.80 -3.99 -5.10
N VAL A 185 -3.16 -5.26 -5.22
CA VAL A 185 -3.30 -6.19 -4.10
C VAL A 185 -1.93 -6.80 -3.81
N ASN A 186 -1.57 -6.92 -2.55
CA ASN A 186 -0.27 -7.45 -2.15
C ASN A 186 -0.37 -8.95 -1.88
N PRO A 187 0.64 -9.77 -2.28
CA PRO A 187 0.62 -11.21 -2.01
C PRO A 187 0.63 -11.50 -0.50
N ASP A 188 1.37 -10.72 0.26
CA ASP A 188 1.40 -10.76 1.72
C ASP A 188 1.80 -9.40 2.29
N ARG A 189 1.79 -9.28 3.63
CA ARG A 189 2.13 -8.05 4.36
C ARG A 189 3.63 -7.78 4.50
N LEU A 190 4.50 -8.73 4.13
CA LEU A 190 5.96 -8.64 4.31
C LEU A 190 6.69 -8.10 3.09
N VAL A 191 6.00 -7.89 1.97
CA VAL A 191 6.64 -7.33 0.77
C VAL A 191 7.11 -5.90 1.03
N PHE A 192 8.26 -5.54 0.48
CA PHE A 192 8.86 -4.23 0.68
C PHE A 192 8.02 -3.10 0.08
N GLN A 193 7.53 -3.27 -1.15
CA GLN A 193 6.68 -2.31 -1.83
C GLN A 193 5.22 -2.77 -1.76
N LEU A 194 4.43 -2.05 -1.00
CA LEU A 194 3.02 -2.30 -0.81
C LEU A 194 2.21 -1.42 -1.78
N GLY A 195 1.39 -2.04 -2.61
CA GLY A 195 0.39 -1.34 -3.40
C GLY A 195 -0.84 -1.02 -2.57
N ARG A 196 -1.55 0.05 -2.93
CA ARG A 196 -2.81 0.43 -2.27
C ARG A 196 -3.92 0.67 -3.27
N ILE A 197 -5.15 0.44 -2.86
CA ILE A 197 -6.38 0.69 -3.61
C ILE A 197 -6.95 2.01 -3.12
N GLY A 198 -6.92 3.04 -3.96
CA GLY A 198 -7.50 4.34 -3.63
C GLY A 198 -9.04 4.27 -3.62
N ILE A 199 -9.64 4.81 -2.57
CA ILE A 199 -11.10 5.02 -2.47
C ILE A 199 -11.38 6.50 -2.73
N THR A 200 -12.14 6.78 -3.77
CA THR A 200 -12.53 8.13 -4.20
C THR A 200 -14.05 8.21 -4.42
N PRO A 201 -14.61 9.40 -4.61
CA PRO A 201 -16.04 9.53 -4.96
C PRO A 201 -16.44 8.73 -6.20
N ASP A 202 -15.54 8.57 -7.17
CA ASP A 202 -15.78 7.85 -8.43
C ASP A 202 -15.54 6.33 -8.33
N THR A 203 -15.23 5.83 -7.14
CA THR A 203 -14.96 4.41 -6.92
C THR A 203 -16.16 3.54 -7.28
N ASP A 204 -15.95 2.60 -8.22
CA ASP A 204 -16.95 1.55 -8.53
C ASP A 204 -16.91 0.48 -7.45
N THR A 205 -17.90 0.53 -6.56
CA THR A 205 -18.00 -0.41 -5.43
C THR A 205 -18.26 -1.85 -5.87
N THR A 206 -18.84 -2.07 -7.06
CA THR A 206 -19.07 -3.42 -7.60
C THR A 206 -17.75 -4.07 -8.01
N GLU A 207 -16.92 -3.33 -8.72
CA GLU A 207 -15.59 -3.83 -9.12
C GLU A 207 -14.67 -4.02 -7.91
N ILE A 208 -14.70 -3.11 -6.94
CA ILE A 208 -13.96 -3.29 -5.68
C ILE A 208 -14.40 -4.56 -4.94
N LYS A 209 -15.71 -4.82 -4.86
CA LYS A 209 -16.22 -6.03 -4.20
C LYS A 209 -15.64 -7.30 -4.83
N LYS A 210 -15.64 -7.39 -6.16
CA LYS A 210 -15.05 -8.53 -6.89
C LYS A 210 -13.56 -8.69 -6.59
N LEU A 211 -12.83 -7.56 -6.56
CA LEU A 211 -11.40 -7.55 -6.25
C LEU A 211 -11.14 -8.03 -4.81
N LEU A 212 -11.88 -7.51 -3.83
CA LEU A 212 -11.77 -7.91 -2.44
C LEU A 212 -12.08 -9.39 -2.24
N GLN A 213 -13.16 -9.89 -2.86
CA GLN A 213 -13.50 -11.31 -2.81
C GLN A 213 -12.37 -12.20 -3.33
N LYS A 214 -11.78 -11.82 -4.48
CA LYS A 214 -10.65 -12.56 -5.06
C LYS A 214 -9.40 -12.48 -4.19
N ALA A 215 -9.09 -11.31 -3.65
CA ALA A 215 -7.98 -11.13 -2.73
C ALA A 215 -8.14 -11.98 -1.45
N TYR A 216 -9.35 -11.99 -0.89
CA TYR A 216 -9.67 -12.80 0.29
C TYR A 216 -9.48 -14.29 0.05
N GLN A 217 -9.99 -14.82 -1.07
CA GLN A 217 -9.85 -16.22 -1.46
C GLN A 217 -8.39 -16.69 -1.55
N ASN A 218 -7.46 -15.76 -1.78
CA ASN A 218 -6.03 -16.02 -1.92
C ASN A 218 -5.21 -15.57 -0.69
N ASN A 219 -5.85 -15.24 0.43
CA ASN A 219 -5.23 -14.74 1.65
C ASN A 219 -4.31 -13.54 1.39
N CYS A 220 -4.64 -12.68 0.42
CA CYS A 220 -3.85 -11.52 0.08
C CYS A 220 -3.98 -10.42 1.14
N PHE A 221 -2.98 -9.54 1.16
CA PHE A 221 -2.98 -8.32 1.94
C PHE A 221 -3.47 -7.14 1.08
N VAL A 222 -4.47 -6.41 1.56
CA VAL A 222 -5.07 -5.27 0.87
C VAL A 222 -4.86 -4.00 1.67
N ILE A 223 -4.34 -2.94 1.02
CA ILE A 223 -4.33 -1.59 1.58
C ILE A 223 -5.42 -0.78 0.89
N LEU A 224 -6.35 -0.27 1.67
CA LEU A 224 -7.38 0.68 1.24
C LEU A 224 -6.87 2.09 1.58
N GLY A 225 -6.77 2.96 0.59
CA GLY A 225 -6.19 4.30 0.74
C GLY A 225 -7.23 5.40 0.55
N THR A 226 -7.23 6.38 1.43
CA THR A 226 -8.04 7.59 1.32
C THR A 226 -7.16 8.84 1.42
N HIS A 227 -7.67 9.97 0.93
CA HIS A 227 -7.10 11.31 1.07
C HIS A 227 -8.21 12.21 1.60
N SER A 228 -8.52 12.07 2.89
CA SER A 228 -9.71 12.71 3.49
C SER A 228 -9.62 14.24 3.52
N SER A 229 -8.41 14.78 3.54
CA SER A 229 -8.16 16.21 3.63
C SER A 229 -7.99 16.90 2.28
N MET A 230 -7.92 16.13 1.19
CA MET A 230 -7.82 16.67 -0.16
C MET A 230 -9.22 16.88 -0.76
N LYS A 231 -9.50 18.11 -1.21
CA LYS A 231 -10.79 18.47 -1.77
C LYS A 231 -11.16 17.62 -3.00
N GLY A 232 -12.33 17.01 -2.97
CA GLY A 232 -12.89 16.24 -4.11
C GLY A 232 -12.32 14.81 -4.25
N THR A 233 -11.48 14.35 -3.34
CA THR A 233 -10.89 13.00 -3.40
C THR A 233 -11.48 12.04 -2.36
N PHE A 234 -12.26 12.51 -1.42
CA PHE A 234 -12.84 11.74 -0.35
C PHE A 234 -14.37 11.70 -0.40
N SER A 235 -14.94 10.54 -0.15
CA SER A 235 -16.36 10.31 0.07
C SER A 235 -16.54 9.40 1.28
N GLU A 236 -17.17 9.94 2.33
CA GLU A 236 -17.46 9.17 3.55
C GLU A 236 -18.34 7.95 3.23
N GLU A 237 -19.38 8.14 2.40
CA GLU A 237 -20.30 7.06 1.99
C GLU A 237 -19.54 5.91 1.27
N LYS A 238 -18.74 6.27 0.28
CA LYS A 238 -17.96 5.27 -0.48
C LYS A 238 -16.92 4.57 0.38
N THR A 239 -16.22 5.33 1.22
CA THR A 239 -15.22 4.80 2.14
C THR A 239 -15.85 3.81 3.11
N LYS A 240 -16.92 4.23 3.79
CA LYS A 240 -17.67 3.38 4.72
C LYS A 240 -18.14 2.10 4.03
N LYS A 241 -18.77 2.21 2.87
CA LYS A 241 -19.28 1.07 2.09
C LYS A 241 -18.18 0.08 1.69
N VAL A 242 -16.99 0.56 1.28
CA VAL A 242 -15.88 -0.32 0.91
C VAL A 242 -15.30 -1.03 2.13
N LEU A 243 -15.17 -0.33 3.26
CA LEU A 243 -14.69 -0.92 4.51
C LEU A 243 -15.67 -1.96 5.07
N GLU A 244 -16.98 -1.66 5.04
CA GLU A 244 -18.04 -2.62 5.41
C GLU A 244 -17.94 -3.88 4.55
N MET A 245 -17.83 -3.73 3.23
CA MET A 245 -17.66 -4.88 2.32
C MET A 245 -16.41 -5.70 2.64
N ALA A 246 -15.28 -5.07 2.95
CA ALA A 246 -14.07 -5.79 3.30
C ALA A 246 -14.24 -6.57 4.62
N LYS A 247 -14.88 -5.95 5.62
CA LYS A 247 -15.20 -6.59 6.91
C LYS A 247 -16.18 -7.76 6.74
N GLU A 248 -17.26 -7.57 5.95
CA GLU A 248 -18.24 -8.63 5.64
C GLU A 248 -17.64 -9.83 4.89
N ILE A 249 -16.67 -9.58 4.01
CA ILE A 249 -15.94 -10.64 3.31
C ILE A 249 -15.05 -11.43 4.28
N GLY A 250 -14.62 -10.82 5.40
CA GLY A 250 -13.86 -11.48 6.44
C GLY A 250 -12.40 -11.03 6.56
N PHE A 251 -12.01 -9.90 5.97
CA PHE A 251 -10.67 -9.35 6.17
C PHE A 251 -10.44 -8.96 7.63
N ASP A 252 -9.25 -9.31 8.14
CA ASP A 252 -8.78 -8.86 9.44
C ASP A 252 -8.07 -7.51 9.30
N PHE A 253 -8.53 -6.52 10.09
CA PHE A 253 -7.97 -5.17 10.15
C PHE A 253 -7.10 -4.93 11.40
N ASN A 254 -7.03 -5.88 12.34
CA ASN A 254 -6.44 -5.67 13.67
C ASN A 254 -5.07 -6.35 13.84
N PHE A 255 -4.36 -6.64 12.78
CA PHE A 255 -3.11 -7.43 12.81
C PHE A 255 -1.85 -6.65 13.21
N TYR A 256 -1.98 -5.41 13.70
CA TYR A 256 -0.87 -4.56 14.16
C TYR A 256 -0.65 -4.60 15.68
N GLU A 257 -1.47 -5.36 16.39
CA GLU A 257 -1.32 -5.53 17.83
C GLU A 257 -0.21 -6.51 18.22
#